data_bc99a837469e8d4f3b4e9ba2e30dea5c
#
_entry.id   bc99a837469e8d4f3b4e9ba2e30dea5c
#
_cell.length_a   1.000
_cell.length_b   1.000
_cell.length_c   1.000
_cell.angle_alpha   90.00
_cell.angle_beta   90.00
_cell.angle_gamma   90.00
#
_symmetry.space_group_name_H-M   'P 1'
#
loop_
_entity.id
_entity.type
_entity.pdbx_description
1 polymer ?
#
loop_
_entity_poly.entity_id
_entity_poly.type
_entity_poly.pdbx_seq_one_letter_code
_entity_poly.pdbx_strand_id
1 'polypeptide(L)'
;MASLPSTMKGVIIEKTGGTEVLQYKTDIPVPSPQEGQLLVHNDFVGVNYIDTYFRTGLYPPPSFPYTLGREGCGTVQKSGGGETYGLKEGDKVVWMSEGAYGEYTAAPAAKAAKVPDGMDSKIGAAALLQGLTALTLIREAHHVNKGDWVLVHAAAGGTGLWLCQLLKAVGANTIGTASTPEKIDQAKKAGATHMINYSQEDVKTKVMELTKNQGCIAVFDGVGKSTFDLSMDCLARKGSMISFGNASGAVPPINIARLNAKNARLMRPTLFNYIATREEFEKYTNELFQFILRDKMNVRIHEVYPLSQIAKAHSDLEGRKTTGKLLLDPSK
;
A
#
# COMPACT_ATOMS: atom_id res chain seq x y z
N MET A 1 -24.00 -27.20 -2.59
CA MET A 1 -23.13 -26.15 -2.03
C MET A 1 -23.44 -26.06 -0.54
N ALA A 2 -22.42 -25.94 0.32
CA ALA A 2 -22.66 -25.69 1.75
C ALA A 2 -23.35 -24.34 1.90
N SER A 3 -24.33 -24.24 2.82
CA SER A 3 -24.99 -22.97 3.11
C SER A 3 -23.99 -21.98 3.69
N LEU A 4 -24.04 -20.71 3.26
CA LEU A 4 -23.24 -19.65 3.84
C LEU A 4 -23.56 -19.53 5.34
N PRO A 5 -22.57 -19.30 6.22
CA PRO A 5 -22.81 -19.05 7.62
C PRO A 5 -23.53 -17.71 7.82
N SER A 6 -24.28 -17.58 8.90
CA SER A 6 -24.94 -16.31 9.25
C SER A 6 -23.98 -15.31 9.90
N THR A 7 -22.94 -15.81 10.56
CA THR A 7 -21.91 -15.02 11.24
C THR A 7 -20.51 -15.43 10.83
N MET A 8 -19.53 -14.56 11.04
CA MET A 8 -18.13 -14.75 10.70
C MET A 8 -17.20 -14.22 11.78
N LYS A 9 -15.95 -14.65 11.73
CA LYS A 9 -14.85 -13.99 12.44
C LYS A 9 -14.48 -12.70 11.75
N GLY A 10 -14.16 -11.67 12.52
CA GLY A 10 -13.73 -10.39 11.99
C GLY A 10 -13.19 -9.47 13.08
N VAL A 11 -12.70 -8.31 12.65
CA VAL A 11 -12.20 -7.27 13.56
C VAL A 11 -12.94 -5.98 13.32
N ILE A 12 -13.52 -5.43 14.38
CA ILE A 12 -14.19 -4.14 14.35
C ILE A 12 -13.54 -3.16 15.30
N ILE A 13 -13.80 -1.88 15.07
CA ILE A 13 -13.60 -0.80 16.05
C ILE A 13 -14.94 -0.11 16.32
N GLU A 14 -15.19 0.26 17.57
CA GLU A 14 -16.38 1.01 18.00
C GLU A 14 -16.05 2.47 18.31
N LYS A 15 -14.78 2.81 18.32
CA LYS A 15 -14.21 4.16 18.46
C LYS A 15 -12.79 4.19 17.91
N THR A 16 -12.26 5.37 17.68
CA THR A 16 -10.84 5.56 17.33
C THR A 16 -9.96 5.44 18.56
N GLY A 17 -8.69 5.02 18.37
CA GLY A 17 -7.72 4.87 19.46
C GLY A 17 -6.44 4.16 19.05
N GLY A 18 -5.72 3.66 20.05
CA GLY A 18 -4.55 2.79 19.87
C GLY A 18 -4.95 1.37 19.46
N THR A 19 -4.02 0.42 19.57
CA THR A 19 -4.30 -0.98 19.19
C THR A 19 -5.32 -1.67 20.08
N GLU A 20 -5.60 -1.13 21.25
CA GLU A 20 -6.62 -1.62 22.20
C GLU A 20 -8.06 -1.50 21.71
N VAL A 21 -8.32 -0.67 20.70
CA VAL A 21 -9.67 -0.53 20.14
C VAL A 21 -10.01 -1.62 19.11
N LEU A 22 -9.03 -2.40 18.67
CA LEU A 22 -9.19 -3.50 17.71
C LEU A 22 -9.86 -4.70 18.42
N GLN A 23 -11.12 -4.95 18.13
CA GLN A 23 -11.91 -6.02 18.74
C GLN A 23 -12.05 -7.18 17.76
N TYR A 24 -11.38 -8.29 18.04
CA TYR A 24 -11.64 -9.54 17.36
C TYR A 24 -12.95 -10.16 17.87
N LYS A 25 -13.86 -10.48 16.96
CA LYS A 25 -15.17 -11.10 17.26
C LYS A 25 -15.42 -12.31 16.36
N THR A 26 -16.25 -13.23 16.81
CA THR A 26 -16.57 -14.48 16.09
C THR A 26 -18.03 -14.53 15.63
N ASP A 27 -18.78 -13.49 15.88
CA ASP A 27 -20.22 -13.40 15.70
C ASP A 27 -20.66 -12.19 14.85
N ILE A 28 -19.73 -11.64 14.06
CA ILE A 28 -20.05 -10.54 13.13
C ILE A 28 -20.97 -11.07 12.02
N PRO A 29 -22.08 -10.40 11.70
CA PRO A 29 -22.93 -10.84 10.59
C PRO A 29 -22.15 -10.91 9.26
N VAL A 30 -22.32 -11.99 8.51
CA VAL A 30 -21.78 -12.07 7.15
C VAL A 30 -22.48 -11.05 6.26
N PRO A 31 -21.74 -10.16 5.54
CA PRO A 31 -22.37 -9.14 4.74
C PRO A 31 -23.15 -9.73 3.56
N SER A 32 -24.29 -9.18 3.26
CA SER A 32 -25.04 -9.50 2.04
C SER A 32 -24.55 -8.62 0.90
N PRO A 33 -24.05 -9.21 -0.22
CA PRO A 33 -23.61 -8.41 -1.34
C PRO A 33 -24.79 -7.70 -2.00
N GLN A 34 -24.67 -6.40 -2.23
CA GLN A 34 -25.62 -5.58 -2.97
C GLN A 34 -25.37 -5.70 -4.48
N GLU A 35 -26.22 -5.12 -5.30
CA GLU A 35 -26.02 -5.03 -6.74
C GLU A 35 -24.63 -4.46 -7.09
N GLY A 36 -23.90 -5.10 -8.00
CA GLY A 36 -22.52 -4.76 -8.34
C GLY A 36 -21.46 -5.19 -7.33
N GLN A 37 -21.84 -5.98 -6.31
CA GLN A 37 -20.90 -6.53 -5.33
C GLN A 37 -20.80 -8.06 -5.40
N LEU A 38 -19.64 -8.55 -4.99
CA LEU A 38 -19.32 -9.97 -4.84
C LEU A 38 -19.09 -10.25 -3.35
N LEU A 39 -19.71 -11.28 -2.79
CA LEU A 39 -19.32 -11.83 -1.49
C LEU A 39 -18.10 -12.70 -1.68
N VAL A 40 -16.97 -12.28 -1.16
CA VAL A 40 -15.71 -13.01 -1.25
C VAL A 40 -15.38 -13.63 0.11
N HIS A 41 -15.13 -14.93 0.13
CA HIS A 41 -14.50 -15.62 1.26
C HIS A 41 -12.99 -15.40 1.17
N ASN A 42 -12.42 -14.69 2.13
CA ASN A 42 -11.03 -14.26 2.11
C ASN A 42 -10.09 -15.39 2.51
N ASP A 43 -9.09 -15.69 1.67
CA ASP A 43 -7.98 -16.56 2.02
C ASP A 43 -6.94 -15.78 2.83
N PHE A 44 -6.61 -14.57 2.36
CA PHE A 44 -5.69 -13.64 3.00
C PHE A 44 -6.14 -12.20 2.78
N VAL A 45 -5.89 -11.35 3.78
CA VAL A 45 -6.12 -9.91 3.68
C VAL A 45 -4.88 -9.13 4.06
N GLY A 46 -4.69 -7.97 3.44
CA GLY A 46 -3.52 -7.14 3.61
C GLY A 46 -3.66 -6.13 4.75
N VAL A 47 -2.57 -5.98 5.55
CA VAL A 47 -2.45 -4.89 6.53
C VAL A 47 -1.65 -3.75 5.91
N ASN A 48 -2.18 -2.54 6.02
CA ASN A 48 -1.60 -1.33 5.43
C ASN A 48 -1.54 -0.18 6.43
N TYR A 49 -0.62 0.77 6.22
CA TYR A 49 -0.51 1.95 7.08
C TYR A 49 -1.79 2.78 7.11
N ILE A 50 -2.55 2.83 6.02
CA ILE A 50 -3.82 3.55 5.95
C ILE A 50 -4.84 3.00 6.97
N ASP A 51 -4.79 1.72 7.30
CA ASP A 51 -5.67 1.10 8.29
C ASP A 51 -5.42 1.71 9.69
N THR A 52 -4.16 2.03 9.99
CA THR A 52 -3.80 2.72 11.24
C THR A 52 -4.36 4.14 11.29
N TYR A 53 -4.47 4.82 10.14
CA TYR A 53 -5.02 6.18 10.08
C TYR A 53 -6.52 6.19 10.39
N PHE A 54 -7.27 5.20 9.90
CA PHE A 54 -8.69 5.03 10.26
C PHE A 54 -8.86 4.60 11.71
N ARG A 55 -8.01 3.68 12.18
CA ARG A 55 -8.05 3.25 13.58
C ARG A 55 -7.81 4.42 14.54
N THR A 56 -6.80 5.25 14.28
CA THR A 56 -6.43 6.38 15.16
C THR A 56 -7.30 7.62 14.98
N GLY A 57 -8.11 7.68 13.93
CA GLY A 57 -8.94 8.84 13.60
C GLY A 57 -8.21 9.96 12.83
N LEU A 58 -6.98 9.73 12.37
CA LEU A 58 -6.33 10.65 11.43
C LEU A 58 -7.16 10.79 10.14
N TYR A 59 -7.75 9.68 9.70
CA TYR A 59 -8.82 9.66 8.71
C TYR A 59 -10.10 9.21 9.41
N PRO A 60 -11.20 10.01 9.36
CA PRO A 60 -12.41 9.66 10.07
C PRO A 60 -13.06 8.40 9.45
N PRO A 61 -13.37 7.36 10.24
CA PRO A 61 -14.24 6.29 9.78
C PRO A 61 -15.63 6.83 9.41
N PRO A 62 -16.31 6.26 8.41
CA PRO A 62 -17.63 6.74 7.99
C PRO A 62 -18.73 6.51 9.04
N SER A 63 -18.59 5.45 9.83
CA SER A 63 -19.52 5.10 10.90
C SER A 63 -18.88 4.13 11.89
N PHE A 64 -19.53 3.85 13.00
CA PHE A 64 -19.19 2.79 13.93
C PHE A 64 -20.40 1.84 14.14
N PRO A 65 -20.20 0.52 14.37
CA PRO A 65 -18.90 -0.17 14.31
C PRO A 65 -18.30 -0.16 12.89
N TYR A 66 -16.98 -0.16 12.79
CA TYR A 66 -16.26 -0.10 11.53
C TYR A 66 -15.26 -1.25 11.39
N THR A 67 -15.31 -1.97 10.28
CA THR A 67 -14.34 -3.00 9.93
C THR A 67 -13.23 -2.41 9.06
N LEU A 68 -12.00 -2.49 9.54
CA LEU A 68 -10.80 -1.99 8.86
C LEU A 68 -10.36 -2.90 7.70
N GLY A 69 -9.24 -2.50 7.05
CA GLY A 69 -8.63 -3.24 5.95
C GLY A 69 -9.15 -2.81 4.58
N ARG A 70 -8.28 -2.91 3.57
CA ARG A 70 -8.51 -2.29 2.25
C ARG A 70 -8.27 -3.20 1.05
N GLU A 71 -7.80 -4.41 1.27
CA GLU A 71 -7.52 -5.37 0.19
C GLU A 71 -7.56 -6.80 0.69
N GLY A 72 -7.80 -7.72 -0.22
CA GLY A 72 -7.75 -9.14 0.05
C GLY A 72 -7.66 -9.98 -1.21
N CYS A 73 -7.46 -11.27 -1.00
CA CYS A 73 -7.56 -12.31 -2.01
C CYS A 73 -8.41 -13.45 -1.45
N GLY A 74 -9.31 -13.98 -2.27
CA GLY A 74 -10.22 -15.01 -1.83
C GLY A 74 -11.06 -15.57 -2.96
N THR A 75 -12.11 -16.32 -2.59
CA THR A 75 -12.99 -16.99 -3.55
C THR A 75 -14.38 -16.37 -3.52
N VAL A 76 -14.92 -16.02 -4.67
CA VAL A 76 -16.30 -15.52 -4.81
C VAL A 76 -17.28 -16.62 -4.39
N GLN A 77 -18.11 -16.31 -3.39
CA GLN A 77 -19.14 -17.21 -2.86
C GLN A 77 -20.54 -16.91 -3.42
N LYS A 78 -20.80 -15.62 -3.72
CA LYS A 78 -22.10 -15.16 -4.19
C LYS A 78 -21.96 -13.82 -4.89
N SER A 79 -22.81 -13.58 -5.91
CA SER A 79 -23.01 -12.26 -6.50
C SER A 79 -24.28 -11.61 -5.94
N GLY A 80 -24.25 -10.30 -5.75
CA GLY A 80 -25.44 -9.49 -5.45
C GLY A 80 -26.27 -9.13 -6.68
N GLY A 81 -25.87 -9.59 -7.87
CA GLY A 81 -26.46 -9.20 -9.14
C GLY A 81 -25.81 -7.97 -9.76
N GLY A 82 -26.35 -7.50 -10.88
CA GLY A 82 -25.80 -6.37 -11.63
C GLY A 82 -24.52 -6.71 -12.39
N GLU A 83 -23.72 -5.68 -12.70
CA GLU A 83 -22.49 -5.83 -13.47
C GLU A 83 -21.38 -6.48 -12.61
N THR A 84 -20.89 -7.62 -13.02
CA THR A 84 -19.82 -8.39 -12.35
C THR A 84 -18.51 -8.46 -13.13
N TYR A 85 -18.44 -7.84 -14.30
CA TYR A 85 -17.25 -7.86 -15.19
C TYR A 85 -16.76 -9.29 -15.50
N GLY A 86 -17.71 -10.22 -15.67
CA GLY A 86 -17.41 -11.63 -15.94
C GLY A 86 -16.95 -12.47 -14.75
N LEU A 87 -16.87 -11.87 -13.55
CA LEU A 87 -16.57 -12.59 -12.32
C LEU A 87 -17.79 -13.37 -11.83
N LYS A 88 -17.58 -14.61 -11.36
CA LYS A 88 -18.64 -15.53 -10.94
C LYS A 88 -18.26 -16.35 -9.71
N GLU A 89 -19.24 -16.99 -9.11
CA GLU A 89 -19.05 -17.92 -8.00
C GLU A 89 -17.99 -18.97 -8.33
N GLY A 90 -17.08 -19.20 -7.37
CA GLY A 90 -15.92 -20.09 -7.51
C GLY A 90 -14.68 -19.42 -8.08
N ASP A 91 -14.76 -18.23 -8.67
CA ASP A 91 -13.56 -17.52 -9.14
C ASP A 91 -12.69 -17.07 -7.97
N LYS A 92 -11.38 -17.28 -8.10
CA LYS A 92 -10.38 -16.71 -7.21
C LYS A 92 -10.11 -15.28 -7.64
N VAL A 93 -10.26 -14.32 -6.71
CA VAL A 93 -10.13 -12.88 -7.00
C VAL A 93 -9.22 -12.19 -6.00
N VAL A 94 -8.48 -11.18 -6.46
CA VAL A 94 -7.98 -10.08 -5.64
C VAL A 94 -8.99 -8.95 -5.68
N TRP A 95 -9.09 -8.18 -4.61
CA TRP A 95 -10.05 -7.09 -4.54
C TRP A 95 -9.55 -5.95 -3.65
N MET A 96 -10.07 -4.74 -3.88
CA MET A 96 -9.79 -3.54 -3.08
C MET A 96 -11.09 -2.86 -2.66
N SER A 97 -11.34 -2.83 -1.36
CA SER A 97 -12.51 -2.20 -0.74
C SER A 97 -12.28 -2.04 0.75
N GLU A 98 -13.19 -1.39 1.45
CA GLU A 98 -13.26 -1.40 2.91
C GLU A 98 -13.69 -2.77 3.44
N GLY A 99 -13.42 -3.00 4.74
CA GLY A 99 -13.95 -4.16 5.44
C GLY A 99 -13.19 -5.46 5.20
N ALA A 100 -11.87 -5.39 4.96
CA ALA A 100 -11.07 -6.57 4.67
C ALA A 100 -10.80 -7.46 5.91
N TYR A 101 -10.86 -6.93 7.12
CA TYR A 101 -10.51 -7.68 8.32
C TYR A 101 -11.63 -8.61 8.79
N GLY A 102 -11.98 -9.57 7.95
CA GLY A 102 -13.00 -10.58 8.22
C GLY A 102 -12.89 -11.77 7.29
N GLU A 103 -13.58 -12.88 7.64
CA GLU A 103 -13.62 -14.08 6.79
C GLU A 103 -14.33 -13.82 5.45
N TYR A 104 -15.29 -12.90 5.43
CA TYR A 104 -16.05 -12.53 4.23
C TYR A 104 -16.06 -11.00 4.04
N THR A 105 -16.05 -10.58 2.79
CA THR A 105 -16.18 -9.17 2.41
C THR A 105 -17.12 -9.04 1.21
N ALA A 106 -18.06 -8.09 1.28
CA ALA A 106 -18.85 -7.67 0.12
C ALA A 106 -18.04 -6.64 -0.69
N ALA A 107 -17.24 -7.12 -1.64
CA ALA A 107 -16.35 -6.30 -2.44
C ALA A 107 -17.02 -5.80 -3.74
N PRO A 108 -16.87 -4.53 -4.15
CA PRO A 108 -17.35 -4.06 -5.44
C PRO A 108 -16.71 -4.85 -6.59
N ALA A 109 -17.51 -5.41 -7.48
CA ALA A 109 -17.00 -6.15 -8.65
C ALA A 109 -16.09 -5.28 -9.53
N ALA A 110 -16.36 -3.97 -9.61
CA ALA A 110 -15.53 -3.01 -10.32
C ALA A 110 -14.11 -2.86 -9.73
N LYS A 111 -13.87 -3.31 -8.49
CA LYS A 111 -12.58 -3.29 -7.79
C LYS A 111 -12.07 -4.70 -7.47
N ALA A 112 -12.55 -5.70 -8.18
CA ALA A 112 -12.09 -7.08 -8.10
C ALA A 112 -11.50 -7.53 -9.45
N ALA A 113 -10.45 -8.33 -9.43
CA ALA A 113 -9.85 -8.92 -10.62
C ALA A 113 -9.56 -10.41 -10.37
N LYS A 114 -9.72 -11.22 -11.42
CA LYS A 114 -9.41 -12.64 -11.35
C LYS A 114 -7.91 -12.83 -11.10
N VAL A 115 -7.58 -13.71 -10.17
CA VAL A 115 -6.19 -14.10 -9.90
C VAL A 115 -5.70 -14.90 -11.12
N PRO A 116 -4.59 -14.49 -11.75
CA PRO A 116 -4.03 -15.26 -12.86
C PRO A 116 -3.54 -16.64 -12.42
N ASP A 117 -3.58 -17.60 -13.36
CA ASP A 117 -3.00 -18.92 -13.16
C ASP A 117 -1.53 -18.82 -12.72
N GLY A 118 -1.14 -19.63 -11.75
CA GLY A 118 0.21 -19.65 -11.18
C GLY A 118 0.48 -18.60 -10.12
N MET A 119 -0.49 -17.74 -9.76
CA MET A 119 -0.35 -16.80 -8.66
C MET A 119 -1.02 -17.34 -7.38
N ASP A 120 -0.27 -17.42 -6.31
CA ASP A 120 -0.76 -17.82 -4.98
C ASP A 120 -1.61 -16.70 -4.34
N SER A 121 -2.64 -17.07 -3.53
CA SER A 121 -3.51 -16.11 -2.85
C SER A 121 -2.77 -15.14 -1.93
N LYS A 122 -1.68 -15.58 -1.27
CA LYS A 122 -0.85 -14.70 -0.44
C LYS A 122 -0.18 -13.62 -1.28
N ILE A 123 0.34 -14.02 -2.45
CA ILE A 123 0.95 -13.06 -3.40
C ILE A 123 -0.11 -12.07 -3.89
N GLY A 124 -1.30 -12.55 -4.26
CA GLY A 124 -2.41 -11.69 -4.67
C GLY A 124 -2.78 -10.65 -3.59
N ALA A 125 -3.01 -11.10 -2.36
CA ALA A 125 -3.34 -10.22 -1.23
C ALA A 125 -2.18 -9.28 -0.82
N ALA A 126 -0.94 -9.69 -1.05
CA ALA A 126 0.25 -8.90 -0.67
C ALA A 126 0.61 -7.83 -1.70
N ALA A 127 0.25 -8.03 -2.97
CA ALA A 127 0.74 -7.20 -4.05
C ALA A 127 -0.12 -5.96 -4.33
N LEU A 128 -1.46 -6.08 -4.15
CA LEU A 128 -2.40 -5.20 -4.83
C LEU A 128 -2.26 -3.75 -4.39
N LEU A 129 -2.52 -3.40 -3.14
CA LEU A 129 -2.52 -2.00 -2.69
C LEU A 129 -1.13 -1.37 -2.79
N GLN A 130 -0.10 -2.05 -2.31
CA GLN A 130 1.26 -1.51 -2.31
C GLN A 130 1.86 -1.44 -3.71
N GLY A 131 1.64 -2.47 -4.54
CA GLY A 131 2.12 -2.50 -5.92
C GLY A 131 1.43 -1.48 -6.80
N LEU A 132 0.09 -1.37 -6.73
CA LEU A 132 -0.67 -0.35 -7.47
C LEU A 132 -0.30 1.06 -7.00
N THR A 133 -0.08 1.26 -5.68
CA THR A 133 0.41 2.55 -5.18
C THR A 133 1.75 2.90 -5.83
N ALA A 134 2.73 2.02 -5.75
CA ALA A 134 4.05 2.29 -6.33
C ALA A 134 3.99 2.53 -7.85
N LEU A 135 3.20 1.73 -8.57
CA LEU A 135 3.04 1.83 -10.02
C LEU A 135 2.40 3.16 -10.43
N THR A 136 1.30 3.55 -9.79
CA THR A 136 0.64 4.82 -10.08
C THR A 136 1.48 6.03 -9.66
N LEU A 137 2.27 5.92 -8.60
CA LEU A 137 3.20 6.99 -8.21
C LEU A 137 4.23 7.29 -9.29
N ILE A 138 4.81 6.27 -9.93
CA ILE A 138 5.84 6.47 -10.97
C ILE A 138 5.28 6.73 -12.37
N ARG A 139 3.98 6.47 -12.59
CA ARG A 139 3.28 6.69 -13.86
C ARG A 139 2.50 7.99 -13.90
N GLU A 140 1.76 8.29 -12.83
CA GLU A 140 0.76 9.34 -12.77
C GLU A 140 1.18 10.52 -11.88
N ALA A 141 1.67 10.25 -10.65
CA ALA A 141 2.07 11.33 -9.73
C ALA A 141 3.34 12.05 -10.24
N HIS A 142 4.28 11.31 -10.78
CA HIS A 142 5.44 11.80 -11.49
C HIS A 142 5.89 10.77 -12.51
N HIS A 143 5.84 11.12 -13.79
CA HIS A 143 6.34 10.24 -14.83
C HIS A 143 7.87 10.13 -14.76
N VAL A 144 8.34 8.99 -14.23
CA VAL A 144 9.78 8.75 -14.05
C VAL A 144 10.40 8.24 -15.35
N ASN A 145 11.51 8.83 -15.75
CA ASN A 145 12.26 8.47 -16.95
C ASN A 145 13.57 7.75 -16.60
N LYS A 146 14.13 7.06 -17.57
CA LYS A 146 15.47 6.48 -17.47
C LYS A 146 16.50 7.57 -17.16
N GLY A 147 17.34 7.32 -16.16
CA GLY A 147 18.40 8.23 -15.73
C GLY A 147 17.99 9.26 -14.69
N ASP A 148 16.69 9.40 -14.39
CA ASP A 148 16.19 10.29 -13.34
C ASP A 148 16.76 9.93 -11.97
N TRP A 149 17.16 10.93 -11.20
CA TRP A 149 17.50 10.77 -9.80
C TRP A 149 16.24 10.88 -8.93
N VAL A 150 15.96 9.83 -8.18
CA VAL A 150 14.73 9.70 -7.39
C VAL A 150 15.07 9.32 -5.95
N LEU A 151 14.50 10.03 -4.98
CA LEU A 151 14.61 9.70 -3.56
C LEU A 151 13.36 8.93 -3.09
N VAL A 152 13.57 7.80 -2.41
CA VAL A 152 12.50 6.98 -1.83
C VAL A 152 12.73 6.85 -0.33
N HIS A 153 11.87 7.47 0.48
CA HIS A 153 11.87 7.27 1.92
C HIS A 153 11.27 5.92 2.32
N ALA A 154 11.77 5.35 3.43
CA ALA A 154 11.36 4.02 3.90
C ALA A 154 11.46 2.93 2.81
N ALA A 155 12.58 2.89 2.08
CA ALA A 155 12.79 2.07 0.89
C ALA A 155 12.63 0.55 1.12
N ALA A 156 12.78 0.07 2.36
CA ALA A 156 12.56 -1.33 2.74
C ALA A 156 11.13 -1.63 3.24
N GLY A 157 10.25 -0.64 3.28
CA GLY A 157 8.82 -0.86 3.52
C GLY A 157 8.12 -1.47 2.31
N GLY A 158 6.86 -1.89 2.48
CA GLY A 158 6.15 -2.57 1.39
C GLY A 158 6.11 -1.79 0.08
N THR A 159 5.56 -0.58 0.09
CA THR A 159 5.55 0.31 -1.10
C THR A 159 6.96 0.69 -1.53
N GLY A 160 7.91 0.88 -0.58
CA GLY A 160 9.30 1.21 -0.88
C GLY A 160 10.01 0.13 -1.69
N LEU A 161 9.82 -1.15 -1.35
CA LEU A 161 10.38 -2.28 -2.11
C LEU A 161 9.79 -2.37 -3.52
N TRP A 162 8.51 -2.09 -3.69
CA TRP A 162 7.88 -1.99 -5.01
C TRP A 162 8.47 -0.83 -5.83
N LEU A 163 8.59 0.37 -5.22
CA LEU A 163 9.24 1.52 -5.87
C LEU A 163 10.65 1.19 -6.32
N CYS A 164 11.47 0.56 -5.48
CA CYS A 164 12.84 0.18 -5.85
C CYS A 164 12.88 -0.74 -7.08
N GLN A 165 12.00 -1.76 -7.14
CA GLN A 165 11.94 -2.68 -8.27
C GLN A 165 11.46 -1.99 -9.56
N LEU A 166 10.38 -1.21 -9.47
CA LEU A 166 9.82 -0.50 -10.61
C LEU A 166 10.75 0.58 -11.15
N LEU A 167 11.40 1.35 -10.27
CA LEU A 167 12.41 2.36 -10.66
C LEU A 167 13.62 1.73 -11.34
N LYS A 168 14.07 0.56 -10.84
CA LYS A 168 15.12 -0.21 -11.53
C LYS A 168 14.67 -0.64 -12.92
N ALA A 169 13.44 -1.11 -13.08
CA ALA A 169 12.91 -1.52 -14.40
C ALA A 169 12.80 -0.34 -15.36
N VAL A 170 12.50 0.87 -14.88
CA VAL A 170 12.55 2.11 -15.68
C VAL A 170 13.97 2.52 -16.02
N GLY A 171 14.97 2.14 -15.23
CA GLY A 171 16.37 2.56 -15.36
C GLY A 171 16.67 3.89 -14.68
N ALA A 172 15.93 4.25 -13.63
CA ALA A 172 16.17 5.43 -12.81
C ALA A 172 17.31 5.18 -11.79
N ASN A 173 17.94 6.26 -11.33
CA ASN A 173 18.92 6.24 -10.25
C ASN A 173 18.17 6.40 -8.90
N THR A 174 17.97 5.32 -8.18
CA THR A 174 17.19 5.31 -6.95
C THR A 174 18.08 5.50 -5.73
N ILE A 175 17.83 6.56 -4.96
CA ILE A 175 18.39 6.75 -3.63
C ILE A 175 17.32 6.33 -2.63
N GLY A 176 17.56 5.27 -1.85
CA GLY A 176 16.67 4.82 -0.80
C GLY A 176 17.15 5.22 0.58
N THR A 177 16.22 5.44 1.53
CA THR A 177 16.57 5.64 2.94
C THR A 177 16.04 4.50 3.80
N ALA A 178 16.84 4.04 4.75
CA ALA A 178 16.48 3.04 5.76
C ALA A 178 17.31 3.24 7.03
N SER A 179 16.95 2.54 8.15
CA SER A 179 17.57 2.74 9.46
C SER A 179 18.55 1.64 9.88
N THR A 180 18.51 0.49 9.23
CA THR A 180 19.35 -0.66 9.64
C THR A 180 20.03 -1.31 8.43
N PRO A 181 21.19 -2.00 8.66
CA PRO A 181 21.88 -2.71 7.60
C PRO A 181 21.01 -3.73 6.86
N GLU A 182 20.16 -4.47 7.57
CA GLU A 182 19.28 -5.49 7.00
C GLU A 182 18.25 -4.86 6.05
N LYS A 183 17.68 -3.71 6.43
CA LYS A 183 16.74 -2.95 5.58
C LYS A 183 17.42 -2.38 4.35
N ILE A 184 18.65 -1.89 4.52
CA ILE A 184 19.47 -1.39 3.43
C ILE A 184 19.76 -2.50 2.42
N ASP A 185 20.16 -3.68 2.88
CA ASP A 185 20.44 -4.83 2.04
C ASP A 185 19.19 -5.26 1.25
N GLN A 186 18.02 -5.28 1.90
CA GLN A 186 16.77 -5.62 1.23
C GLN A 186 16.37 -4.62 0.14
N ALA A 187 16.50 -3.32 0.40
CA ALA A 187 16.21 -2.30 -0.60
C ALA A 187 17.20 -2.34 -1.78
N LYS A 188 18.49 -2.64 -1.52
CA LYS A 188 19.48 -2.88 -2.58
C LYS A 188 19.12 -4.09 -3.42
N LYS A 189 18.76 -5.22 -2.80
CA LYS A 189 18.28 -6.42 -3.52
C LYS A 189 17.04 -6.13 -4.37
N ALA A 190 16.15 -5.26 -3.89
CA ALA A 190 14.99 -4.80 -4.63
C ALA A 190 15.35 -3.85 -5.78
N GLY A 191 16.55 -3.31 -5.84
CA GLY A 191 17.02 -2.49 -6.97
C GLY A 191 17.36 -1.04 -6.66
N ALA A 192 17.35 -0.61 -5.37
CA ALA A 192 17.86 0.70 -5.01
C ALA A 192 19.35 0.83 -5.40
N THR A 193 19.68 1.87 -6.17
CA THR A 193 21.04 2.10 -6.69
C THR A 193 21.96 2.54 -5.56
N HIS A 194 21.47 3.43 -4.70
CA HIS A 194 22.16 3.96 -3.54
C HIS A 194 21.27 3.85 -2.31
N MET A 195 21.89 3.64 -1.15
CA MET A 195 21.16 3.59 0.12
C MET A 195 21.85 4.49 1.14
N ILE A 196 21.05 5.20 1.91
CA ILE A 196 21.49 6.08 2.99
C ILE A 196 20.91 5.54 4.30
N ASN A 197 21.78 5.30 5.28
CA ASN A 197 21.37 5.00 6.63
C ASN A 197 21.09 6.31 7.39
N TYR A 198 19.83 6.71 7.43
CA TYR A 198 19.43 7.97 8.07
C TYR A 198 19.65 8.04 9.58
N SER A 199 20.01 6.90 10.24
CA SER A 199 20.39 6.88 11.64
C SER A 199 21.88 7.24 11.87
N GLN A 200 22.68 7.25 10.80
CA GLN A 200 24.14 7.44 10.85
C GLN A 200 24.65 8.53 9.90
N GLU A 201 23.88 8.85 8.86
CA GLU A 201 24.29 9.75 7.79
C GLU A 201 23.29 10.90 7.63
N ASP A 202 23.80 12.08 7.28
CA ASP A 202 22.94 13.21 6.86
C ASP A 202 22.42 12.96 5.45
N VAL A 203 21.11 12.75 5.34
CA VAL A 203 20.46 12.39 4.08
C VAL A 203 20.60 13.47 3.03
N LYS A 204 20.44 14.76 3.40
CA LYS A 204 20.55 15.88 2.47
C LYS A 204 21.96 15.97 1.88
N THR A 205 22.98 15.92 2.72
CA THR A 205 24.37 15.97 2.28
C THR A 205 24.67 14.83 1.32
N LYS A 206 24.24 13.60 1.65
CA LYS A 206 24.46 12.43 0.77
C LYS A 206 23.70 12.51 -0.55
N VAL A 207 22.46 12.99 -0.54
CA VAL A 207 21.69 13.20 -1.78
C VAL A 207 22.39 14.24 -2.66
N MET A 208 22.86 15.36 -2.10
CA MET A 208 23.55 16.39 -2.87
C MET A 208 24.90 15.90 -3.41
N GLU A 209 25.65 15.13 -2.64
CA GLU A 209 26.88 14.49 -3.10
C GLU A 209 26.62 13.58 -4.31
N LEU A 210 25.68 12.63 -4.21
CA LEU A 210 25.34 11.68 -5.26
C LEU A 210 24.83 12.35 -6.53
N THR A 211 24.03 13.41 -6.38
CA THR A 211 23.42 14.15 -7.50
C THR A 211 24.25 15.33 -7.99
N LYS A 212 25.51 15.48 -7.52
CA LYS A 212 26.39 16.61 -7.88
C LYS A 212 25.72 17.97 -7.64
N ASN A 213 25.08 18.12 -6.48
CA ASN A 213 24.32 19.29 -6.03
C ASN A 213 23.08 19.63 -6.85
N GLN A 214 22.60 18.74 -7.71
CA GLN A 214 21.38 18.98 -8.49
C GLN A 214 20.10 18.61 -7.73
N GLY A 215 20.17 17.66 -6.80
CA GLY A 215 19.01 17.10 -6.10
C GLY A 215 18.24 16.07 -6.93
N CYS A 216 17.14 15.56 -6.39
CA CYS A 216 16.29 14.55 -7.02
C CYS A 216 15.13 15.20 -7.79
N ILE A 217 14.83 14.71 -9.00
CA ILE A 217 13.70 15.22 -9.79
C ILE A 217 12.36 14.79 -9.19
N ALA A 218 12.35 13.68 -8.46
CA ALA A 218 11.19 13.23 -7.70
C ALA A 218 11.61 12.72 -6.31
N VAL A 219 10.76 12.99 -5.30
CA VAL A 219 10.89 12.42 -3.96
C VAL A 219 9.58 11.75 -3.61
N PHE A 220 9.62 10.44 -3.36
CA PHE A 220 8.48 9.64 -2.90
C PHE A 220 8.54 9.48 -1.39
N ASP A 221 7.63 10.16 -0.68
CA ASP A 221 7.61 10.25 0.78
C ASP A 221 6.30 9.70 1.35
N GLY A 222 6.37 8.49 1.93
CA GLY A 222 5.30 7.86 2.69
C GLY A 222 5.40 8.09 4.20
N VAL A 223 6.47 8.76 4.66
CA VAL A 223 6.76 8.97 6.09
C VAL A 223 6.04 10.20 6.64
N GLY A 224 6.09 11.33 5.94
CA GLY A 224 5.31 12.52 6.24
C GLY A 224 6.00 13.49 7.19
N LYS A 225 5.42 13.75 8.38
CA LYS A 225 5.83 14.83 9.29
C LYS A 225 7.35 14.95 9.49
N SER A 226 8.04 13.84 9.74
CA SER A 226 9.47 13.86 10.07
C SER A 226 10.42 13.97 8.88
N THR A 227 9.92 13.79 7.65
CA THR A 227 10.76 13.78 6.44
C THR A 227 10.40 14.88 5.44
N PHE A 228 9.25 15.53 5.59
CA PHE A 228 8.74 16.48 4.61
C PHE A 228 9.73 17.61 4.29
N ASP A 229 10.30 18.25 5.30
CA ASP A 229 11.25 19.36 5.11
C ASP A 229 12.53 18.89 4.42
N LEU A 230 13.07 17.76 4.87
CA LEU A 230 14.22 17.11 4.26
C LEU A 230 13.94 16.74 2.80
N SER A 231 12.75 16.19 2.51
CA SER A 231 12.31 15.85 1.16
C SER A 231 12.30 17.07 0.25
N MET A 232 11.76 18.20 0.72
CA MET A 232 11.76 19.48 -0.02
C MET A 232 13.18 20.00 -0.28
N ASP A 233 14.07 19.84 0.69
CA ASP A 233 15.47 20.26 0.57
C ASP A 233 16.24 19.42 -0.46
N CYS A 234 15.92 18.11 -0.57
CA CYS A 234 16.54 17.19 -1.52
C CYS A 234 16.04 17.33 -2.95
N LEU A 235 14.98 18.11 -3.22
CA LEU A 235 14.46 18.31 -4.58
C LEU A 235 15.43 19.05 -5.49
N ALA A 236 15.47 18.64 -6.74
CA ALA A 236 16.04 19.41 -7.84
C ALA A 236 15.14 20.62 -8.20
N ARG A 237 15.67 21.56 -8.95
CA ARG A 237 14.87 22.60 -9.59
C ARG A 237 13.82 21.97 -10.52
N LYS A 238 12.56 22.40 -10.41
CA LYS A 238 11.38 21.85 -11.10
C LYS A 238 11.03 20.40 -10.66
N GLY A 239 11.60 19.92 -9.55
CA GLY A 239 11.32 18.60 -9.00
C GLY A 239 9.91 18.46 -8.41
N SER A 240 9.50 17.23 -8.20
CA SER A 240 8.19 16.87 -7.65
C SER A 240 8.34 16.21 -6.28
N MET A 241 7.69 16.79 -5.27
CA MET A 241 7.51 16.20 -3.95
C MET A 241 6.19 15.42 -3.94
N ILE A 242 6.25 14.12 -3.83
CA ILE A 242 5.09 13.24 -3.78
C ILE A 242 4.93 12.73 -2.35
N SER A 243 4.09 13.41 -1.56
CA SER A 243 3.79 13.07 -0.17
C SER A 243 2.60 12.13 -0.15
N PHE A 244 2.82 10.80 -0.15
CA PHE A 244 1.76 9.81 -0.27
C PHE A 244 1.37 9.11 1.04
N GLY A 245 2.07 9.38 2.16
CA GLY A 245 1.79 8.76 3.46
C GLY A 245 2.05 9.68 4.65
N ASN A 246 1.66 9.21 5.84
CA ASN A 246 1.78 9.90 7.13
C ASN A 246 2.31 8.96 8.22
N ALA A 247 3.26 8.07 7.90
CA ALA A 247 3.73 7.06 8.86
C ALA A 247 4.36 7.65 10.15
N SER A 248 4.85 8.89 10.09
CA SER A 248 5.35 9.63 11.26
C SER A 248 4.39 10.73 11.75
N GLY A 249 3.18 10.75 11.24
CA GLY A 249 2.17 11.78 11.49
C GLY A 249 1.92 12.70 10.29
N ALA A 250 0.85 13.48 10.37
CA ALA A 250 0.46 14.41 9.32
C ALA A 250 1.50 15.52 9.13
N VAL A 251 1.75 15.89 7.88
CA VAL A 251 2.56 17.06 7.54
C VAL A 251 1.83 18.31 8.03
N PRO A 252 2.51 19.21 8.76
CA PRO A 252 1.92 20.48 9.17
C PRO A 252 1.54 21.35 7.97
N PRO A 253 0.63 22.35 8.15
CA PRO A 253 0.36 23.34 7.12
C PRO A 253 1.64 23.99 6.61
N ILE A 254 1.75 24.15 5.29
CA ILE A 254 2.91 24.75 4.63
C ILE A 254 2.56 26.06 3.96
N ASN A 255 3.50 27.01 3.95
CA ASN A 255 3.38 28.18 3.10
C ASN A 255 3.70 27.79 1.65
N ILE A 256 2.75 27.96 0.74
CA ILE A 256 2.90 27.62 -0.68
C ILE A 256 4.06 28.37 -1.36
N ALA A 257 4.41 29.57 -0.87
CA ALA A 257 5.56 30.34 -1.39
C ALA A 257 6.89 29.56 -1.29
N ARG A 258 6.98 28.57 -0.42
CA ARG A 258 8.14 27.69 -0.31
C ARG A 258 8.49 26.97 -1.61
N LEU A 259 7.50 26.72 -2.47
CA LEU A 259 7.72 26.07 -3.76
C LEU A 259 8.50 26.93 -4.77
N ASN A 260 8.50 28.28 -4.58
CA ASN A 260 9.11 29.23 -5.51
C ASN A 260 10.62 29.01 -5.68
N ALA A 261 11.33 28.71 -4.58
CA ALA A 261 12.79 28.61 -4.59
C ALA A 261 13.34 27.61 -5.63
N LYS A 262 12.56 26.58 -5.95
CA LYS A 262 12.94 25.54 -6.91
C LYS A 262 11.93 25.38 -8.06
N ASN A 263 10.89 26.20 -8.13
CA ASN A 263 9.71 25.97 -8.98
C ASN A 263 9.21 24.51 -8.80
N ALA A 264 9.15 24.06 -7.55
CA ALA A 264 8.82 22.67 -7.20
C ALA A 264 7.31 22.41 -7.37
N ARG A 265 6.99 21.16 -7.61
CA ARG A 265 5.62 20.64 -7.55
C ARG A 265 5.43 19.91 -6.23
N LEU A 266 4.27 20.06 -5.62
CA LEU A 266 3.85 19.31 -4.44
C LEU A 266 2.55 18.59 -4.77
N MET A 267 2.53 17.27 -4.54
CA MET A 267 1.34 16.45 -4.74
C MET A 267 1.06 15.58 -3.52
N ARG A 268 -0.24 15.47 -3.17
CA ARG A 268 -0.75 14.54 -2.16
C ARG A 268 -1.71 13.56 -2.84
N PRO A 269 -1.20 12.50 -3.51
CA PRO A 269 -2.03 11.55 -4.23
C PRO A 269 -2.70 10.56 -3.29
N THR A 270 -3.81 9.98 -3.77
CA THR A 270 -4.38 8.74 -3.24
C THR A 270 -4.53 7.73 -4.37
N LEU A 271 -4.16 6.47 -4.10
CA LEU A 271 -4.31 5.38 -5.07
C LEU A 271 -5.74 5.30 -5.62
N PHE A 272 -6.73 5.44 -4.74
CA PHE A 272 -8.14 5.23 -5.10
C PHE A 272 -8.64 6.18 -6.20
N ASN A 273 -8.04 7.37 -6.33
CA ASN A 273 -8.36 8.29 -7.43
C ASN A 273 -7.63 7.96 -8.75
N TYR A 274 -6.51 7.23 -8.69
CA TYR A 274 -5.81 6.75 -9.90
C TYR A 274 -6.40 5.46 -10.47
N ILE A 275 -7.21 4.77 -9.68
CA ILE A 275 -7.91 3.55 -10.08
C ILE A 275 -9.43 3.73 -9.89
N ALA A 276 -9.95 4.94 -10.10
CA ALA A 276 -11.35 5.27 -9.82
C ALA A 276 -12.31 4.51 -10.72
N THR A 277 -11.99 4.38 -12.00
CA THR A 277 -12.79 3.62 -12.95
C THR A 277 -12.39 2.14 -13.02
N ARG A 278 -13.24 1.31 -13.61
CA ARG A 278 -12.94 -0.10 -13.86
C ARG A 278 -11.75 -0.26 -14.79
N GLU A 279 -11.71 0.53 -15.85
CA GLU A 279 -10.65 0.50 -16.86
C GLU A 279 -9.29 0.83 -16.27
N GLU A 280 -9.21 1.84 -15.41
CA GLU A 280 -7.99 2.22 -14.70
C GLU A 280 -7.54 1.10 -13.75
N PHE A 281 -8.47 0.55 -12.96
CA PHE A 281 -8.19 -0.56 -12.06
C PHE A 281 -7.65 -1.79 -12.81
N GLU A 282 -8.31 -2.19 -13.93
CA GLU A 282 -7.85 -3.30 -14.75
C GLU A 282 -6.50 -3.05 -15.40
N LYS A 283 -6.29 -1.87 -15.97
CA LYS A 283 -5.04 -1.48 -16.62
C LYS A 283 -3.86 -1.70 -15.66
N TYR A 284 -3.92 -1.10 -14.47
CA TYR A 284 -2.81 -1.17 -13.53
C TYR A 284 -2.68 -2.53 -12.84
N THR A 285 -3.79 -3.22 -12.57
CA THR A 285 -3.76 -4.56 -11.99
C THR A 285 -3.15 -5.57 -12.97
N ASN A 286 -3.50 -5.51 -14.26
CA ASN A 286 -2.91 -6.36 -15.27
C ASN A 286 -1.42 -6.08 -15.47
N GLU A 287 -0.99 -4.81 -15.49
CA GLU A 287 0.43 -4.44 -15.54
C GLU A 287 1.18 -4.97 -14.31
N LEU A 288 0.61 -4.83 -13.11
CA LEU A 288 1.20 -5.35 -11.89
C LEU A 288 1.37 -6.88 -11.93
N PHE A 289 0.36 -7.61 -12.41
CA PHE A 289 0.44 -9.06 -12.57
C PHE A 289 1.50 -9.47 -13.56
N GLN A 290 1.69 -8.74 -14.66
CA GLN A 290 2.78 -8.99 -15.60
C GLN A 290 4.16 -8.82 -14.93
N PHE A 291 4.36 -7.78 -14.13
CA PHE A 291 5.60 -7.60 -13.38
C PHE A 291 5.88 -8.77 -12.43
N ILE A 292 4.86 -9.32 -11.78
CA ILE A 292 5.01 -10.47 -10.88
C ILE A 292 5.31 -11.76 -11.65
N LEU A 293 4.50 -12.07 -12.66
CA LEU A 293 4.52 -13.38 -13.31
C LEU A 293 5.61 -13.49 -14.38
N ARG A 294 5.75 -12.47 -15.23
CA ARG A 294 6.70 -12.44 -16.34
C ARG A 294 8.06 -11.93 -15.89
N ASP A 295 8.07 -10.76 -15.24
CA ASP A 295 9.31 -10.06 -14.92
C ASP A 295 9.87 -10.47 -13.55
N LYS A 296 9.18 -11.39 -12.85
CA LYS A 296 9.60 -12.03 -11.59
C LYS A 296 9.89 -11.02 -10.46
N MET A 297 9.15 -9.92 -10.44
CA MET A 297 9.26 -8.99 -9.32
C MET A 297 8.84 -9.67 -8.02
N ASN A 298 9.64 -9.47 -6.99
CA ASN A 298 9.45 -10.13 -5.71
C ASN A 298 8.38 -9.43 -4.86
N VAL A 299 7.37 -10.17 -4.47
CA VAL A 299 6.37 -9.72 -3.48
C VAL A 299 6.81 -10.21 -2.10
N ARG A 300 7.51 -9.34 -1.37
CA ARG A 300 8.01 -9.70 -0.05
C ARG A 300 6.90 -9.67 0.99
N ILE A 301 6.59 -10.82 1.55
CA ILE A 301 5.72 -10.96 2.72
C ILE A 301 6.63 -11.04 3.97
N HIS A 302 6.38 -10.16 4.94
CA HIS A 302 7.10 -10.16 6.21
C HIS A 302 6.60 -11.28 7.12
N GLU A 303 5.30 -11.27 7.39
CA GLU A 303 4.66 -12.24 8.27
C GLU A 303 3.16 -12.38 7.92
N VAL A 304 2.61 -13.57 8.18
CA VAL A 304 1.18 -13.85 8.12
C VAL A 304 0.68 -14.07 9.55
N TYR A 305 -0.13 -13.15 10.05
CA TYR A 305 -0.70 -13.21 11.39
C TYR A 305 -2.07 -13.89 11.36
N PRO A 306 -2.44 -14.66 12.40
CA PRO A 306 -3.86 -14.95 12.63
C PRO A 306 -4.67 -13.67 12.72
N LEU A 307 -5.92 -13.67 12.22
CA LEU A 307 -6.82 -12.50 12.32
C LEU A 307 -6.96 -12.01 13.77
N SER A 308 -6.99 -12.95 14.73
CA SER A 308 -7.05 -12.66 16.17
C SER A 308 -5.83 -11.87 16.69
N GLN A 309 -4.70 -11.87 15.96
CA GLN A 309 -3.48 -11.14 16.33
C GLN A 309 -3.34 -9.76 15.64
N ILE A 310 -4.41 -9.18 15.17
CA ILE A 310 -4.40 -7.89 14.44
C ILE A 310 -3.74 -6.76 15.25
N ALA A 311 -3.94 -6.71 16.56
CA ALA A 311 -3.30 -5.71 17.42
C ALA A 311 -1.76 -5.82 17.39
N LYS A 312 -1.22 -7.05 17.35
CA LYS A 312 0.21 -7.30 17.18
C LYS A 312 0.69 -6.86 15.81
N ALA A 313 -0.04 -7.19 14.73
CA ALA A 313 0.31 -6.79 13.37
C ALA A 313 0.40 -5.26 13.22
N HIS A 314 -0.57 -4.51 13.79
CA HIS A 314 -0.52 -3.05 13.82
C HIS A 314 0.65 -2.52 14.65
N SER A 315 0.92 -3.09 15.82
CA SER A 315 2.05 -2.69 16.68
C SER A 315 3.40 -2.93 15.99
N ASP A 316 3.57 -4.05 15.29
CA ASP A 316 4.80 -4.36 14.56
C ASP A 316 4.99 -3.42 13.37
N LEU A 317 3.91 -3.08 12.65
CA LEU A 317 3.93 -2.11 11.55
C LEU A 317 4.34 -0.71 12.04
N GLU A 318 3.69 -0.20 13.07
CA GLU A 318 3.95 1.13 13.66
C GLU A 318 5.31 1.17 14.35
N GLY A 319 5.75 0.06 14.95
CA GLY A 319 7.07 -0.10 15.57
C GLY A 319 8.23 -0.14 14.60
N ARG A 320 7.99 -0.03 13.28
CA ARG A 320 9.02 -0.08 12.22
C ARG A 320 9.87 -1.36 12.26
N LYS A 321 9.33 -2.47 12.78
CA LYS A 321 10.03 -3.76 12.86
C LYS A 321 9.91 -4.58 11.58
N THR A 322 9.09 -4.14 10.65
CA THR A 322 8.67 -4.91 9.47
C THR A 322 9.38 -4.47 8.18
N THR A 323 9.43 -5.38 7.23
CA THR A 323 9.92 -5.14 5.86
C THR A 323 9.00 -5.86 4.87
N GLY A 324 8.47 -5.15 3.89
CA GLY A 324 7.49 -5.73 2.96
C GLY A 324 6.07 -5.72 3.54
N LYS A 325 5.28 -6.71 3.17
CA LYS A 325 3.84 -6.81 3.44
C LYS A 325 3.53 -7.62 4.69
N LEU A 326 2.55 -7.16 5.48
CA LEU A 326 1.90 -7.96 6.51
C LEU A 326 0.57 -8.48 5.97
N LEU A 327 0.27 -9.74 6.25
CA LEU A 327 -0.99 -10.38 5.92
C LEU A 327 -1.70 -10.87 7.19
N LEU A 328 -3.02 -10.97 7.10
CA LEU A 328 -3.82 -11.72 8.05
C LEU A 328 -4.37 -12.97 7.36
N ASP A 329 -4.42 -14.06 8.13
CA ASP A 329 -5.13 -15.29 7.80
C ASP A 329 -6.47 -15.31 8.56
N PRO A 330 -7.60 -15.05 7.86
CA PRO A 330 -8.89 -14.97 8.53
C PRO A 330 -9.39 -16.31 9.08
N SER A 331 -8.83 -17.43 8.63
CA SER A 331 -9.21 -18.77 9.11
C SER A 331 -8.67 -19.06 10.51
N LYS A 332 -7.70 -18.29 11.02
CA LYS A 332 -6.99 -18.51 12.29
C LYS A 332 -7.27 -17.45 13.35
#